data_7ebf7d09e41718bb948292b200e524fc
#
_entry.id   7ebf7d09e41718bb948292b200e524fc
#
_cell.length_a   1.000
_cell.length_b   1.000
_cell.length_c   1.000
_cell.angle_alpha   90.00
_cell.angle_beta   90.00
_cell.angle_gamma   90.00
#
_symmetry.space_group_name_H-M   'P 1'
#
loop_
_entity.id
_entity.type
_entity.pdbx_description
1 polymer ?
#
loop_
_entity_poly.entity_id
_entity_poly.type
_entity_poly.pdbx_seq_one_letter_code
_entity_poly.pdbx_strand_id
1 'polypeptide(L)'
;ADRENYAKKLFKDTFVAGRTPLPPSLNYGYNDIKIPETYNVERAKSLLAQSGWIDTDGDGYVDKDGKKLRLNFYTYTSRPEVILYAEALQVDYKKIGIDVNVEIVDSSVVDKVTRSGEYDLAITSVSTASTGSPVWFLKQYWGTNIDGSNPTNVSGFSNPKYDELLALAETTIDDTQRYN
;
A
#
# COMPACT_ATOMS: atom_id res chain seq x y z
N ALA A 1 1.22 10.17 0.13
CA ALA A 1 0.25 10.31 -0.97
C ALA A 1 -1.01 11.04 -0.50
N ASP A 2 -1.53 11.94 -1.33
CA ASP A 2 -2.75 12.72 -1.06
C ASP A 2 -4.01 11.93 -1.47
N ARG A 3 -4.30 10.88 -0.72
CA ARG A 3 -5.40 9.95 -1.03
C ARG A 3 -6.78 10.61 -1.10
N GLU A 4 -7.03 11.59 -0.22
CA GLU A 4 -8.29 12.34 -0.20
C GLU A 4 -8.44 13.18 -1.49
N ASN A 5 -7.37 13.84 -1.92
CA ASN A 5 -7.38 14.60 -3.15
C ASN A 5 -7.49 13.72 -4.39
N TYR A 6 -6.90 12.52 -4.36
CA TYR A 6 -7.06 11.54 -5.45
C TYR A 6 -8.51 11.07 -5.55
N ALA A 7 -9.13 10.66 -4.45
CA ALA A 7 -10.54 10.27 -4.45
C ALA A 7 -11.43 11.38 -5.03
N LYS A 8 -11.25 12.61 -4.57
CA LYS A 8 -12.08 13.74 -4.93
C LYS A 8 -11.82 14.27 -6.34
N LYS A 9 -10.57 14.56 -6.69
CA LYS A 9 -10.24 15.25 -7.94
C LYS A 9 -9.91 14.31 -9.08
N LEU A 10 -9.18 13.24 -8.83
CA LEU A 10 -8.77 12.30 -9.86
C LEU A 10 -9.92 11.34 -10.19
N PHE A 11 -10.58 10.82 -9.17
CA PHE A 11 -11.64 9.82 -9.31
C PHE A 11 -13.06 10.36 -9.11
N LYS A 12 -13.25 11.68 -8.97
CA LYS A 12 -14.56 12.35 -8.89
C LYS A 12 -15.50 11.69 -7.87
N ASP A 13 -14.98 11.37 -6.71
CA ASP A 13 -15.68 10.70 -5.60
C ASP A 13 -16.26 9.32 -5.93
N THR A 14 -15.81 8.67 -7.02
CA THR A 14 -16.18 7.27 -7.31
C THR A 14 -15.45 6.26 -6.43
N PHE A 15 -14.38 6.68 -5.77
CA PHE A 15 -13.60 5.91 -4.81
C PHE A 15 -13.52 6.62 -3.46
N VAL A 16 -13.34 5.85 -2.42
CA VAL A 16 -13.14 6.35 -1.05
C VAL A 16 -11.66 6.24 -0.68
N ALA A 17 -11.11 7.31 -0.11
CA ALA A 17 -9.75 7.28 0.43
C ALA A 17 -9.66 6.28 1.59
N GLY A 18 -8.97 5.16 1.36
CA GLY A 18 -8.85 4.08 2.33
C GLY A 18 -8.07 4.51 3.58
N ARG A 19 -8.56 4.13 4.75
CA ARG A 19 -7.88 4.29 6.05
C ARG A 19 -7.24 3.01 6.50
N THR A 20 -7.82 1.89 6.11
CA THR A 20 -7.43 0.53 6.47
C THR A 20 -7.44 -0.34 5.23
N PRO A 21 -6.92 -1.57 5.30
CA PRO A 21 -7.07 -2.54 4.22
C PRO A 21 -8.53 -2.91 3.92
N LEU A 22 -9.45 -2.67 4.85
CA LEU A 22 -10.87 -2.96 4.68
C LEU A 22 -11.65 -1.71 4.29
N PRO A 23 -12.69 -1.82 3.45
CA PRO A 23 -13.52 -0.68 3.05
C PRO A 23 -14.50 -0.28 4.16
N PRO A 24 -15.01 0.97 4.14
CA PRO A 24 -15.96 1.45 5.14
C PRO A 24 -17.32 0.74 5.13
N SER A 25 -17.63 0.01 4.05
CA SER A 25 -18.86 -0.79 3.95
C SER A 25 -18.85 -2.05 4.82
N LEU A 26 -17.68 -2.44 5.31
CA LEU A 26 -17.53 -3.52 6.28
C LEU A 26 -17.47 -2.93 7.69
N ASN A 27 -18.30 -3.47 8.58
CA ASN A 27 -18.41 -2.96 9.95
C ASN A 27 -17.30 -3.55 10.87
N TYR A 28 -16.03 -3.31 10.52
CA TYR A 28 -14.86 -3.77 11.26
C TYR A 28 -14.05 -2.60 11.82
N GLY A 29 -14.70 -1.72 12.59
CA GLY A 29 -14.02 -0.63 13.28
C GLY A 29 -13.40 0.44 12.37
N TYR A 30 -13.80 0.52 11.10
CA TYR A 30 -13.20 1.46 10.13
C TYR A 30 -13.15 2.91 10.63
N ASN A 31 -14.22 3.37 11.29
CA ASN A 31 -14.32 4.74 11.80
C ASN A 31 -13.56 4.94 13.12
N ASP A 32 -13.25 3.87 13.84
CA ASP A 32 -12.58 3.92 15.14
C ASP A 32 -11.04 3.98 14.99
N ILE A 33 -10.54 3.61 13.81
CA ILE A 33 -9.11 3.63 13.52
C ILE A 33 -8.64 5.06 13.34
N LYS A 34 -7.78 5.49 14.24
CA LYS A 34 -7.09 6.79 14.16
C LYS A 34 -5.88 6.64 13.25
N ILE A 35 -5.88 7.36 12.12
CA ILE A 35 -4.69 7.49 11.27
C ILE A 35 -3.82 8.57 11.92
N PRO A 36 -2.62 8.21 12.40
CA PRO A 36 -1.78 9.16 13.14
C PRO A 36 -1.25 10.30 12.29
N GLU A 37 -1.10 10.09 10.97
CA GLU A 37 -0.57 11.09 10.05
C GLU A 37 -1.39 11.14 8.75
N THR A 38 -1.76 12.35 8.36
CA THR A 38 -2.34 12.68 7.06
C THR A 38 -1.24 13.02 6.05
N TYR A 39 -1.61 13.30 4.81
CA TYR A 39 -0.68 13.81 3.80
C TYR A 39 0.03 15.09 4.28
N ASN A 40 1.35 15.04 4.35
CA ASN A 40 2.18 16.16 4.80
C ASN A 40 3.55 16.12 4.10
N VAL A 41 3.72 16.98 3.12
CA VAL A 41 4.96 17.08 2.31
C VAL A 41 6.16 17.48 3.14
N GLU A 42 6.01 18.48 4.01
CA GLU A 42 7.12 19.00 4.83
C GLU A 42 7.58 17.95 5.86
N ARG A 43 6.63 17.22 6.44
CA ARG A 43 6.97 16.11 7.33
C ARG A 43 7.72 15.00 6.58
N ALA A 44 7.30 14.67 5.36
CA ALA A 44 7.96 13.65 4.54
C ALA A 44 9.40 14.07 4.20
N LYS A 45 9.62 15.31 3.77
CA LYS A 45 10.96 15.87 3.51
C LYS A 45 11.84 15.84 4.76
N SER A 46 11.28 16.22 5.91
CA SER A 46 12.01 16.18 7.18
C SER A 46 12.46 14.78 7.55
N LEU A 47 11.60 13.75 7.35
CA LEU A 47 11.94 12.36 7.62
C LEU A 47 13.01 11.83 6.66
N LEU A 48 12.95 12.19 5.38
CA LEU A 48 13.99 11.85 4.41
C LEU A 48 15.33 12.44 4.84
N ALA A 49 15.37 13.73 5.17
CA ALA A 49 16.59 14.40 5.63
C ALA A 49 17.16 13.78 6.93
N GLN A 50 16.30 13.46 7.91
CA GLN A 50 16.71 12.77 9.13
C GLN A 50 17.30 11.37 8.85
N SER A 51 16.88 10.73 7.75
CA SER A 51 17.41 9.43 7.31
C SER A 51 18.64 9.56 6.41
N GLY A 52 19.14 10.80 6.21
CA GLY A 52 20.33 11.10 5.40
C GLY A 52 20.06 11.20 3.90
N TRP A 53 18.80 11.27 3.47
CA TRP A 53 18.44 11.53 2.09
C TRP A 53 18.26 13.02 1.85
N ILE A 54 19.20 13.66 1.12
CA ILE A 54 19.26 15.10 0.88
C ILE A 54 19.63 15.31 -0.59
N ASP A 55 19.05 16.31 -1.24
CA ASP A 55 19.46 16.72 -2.58
C ASP A 55 20.80 17.47 -2.47
N THR A 56 21.90 16.80 -2.78
CA THR A 56 23.25 17.37 -2.63
C THR A 56 23.81 17.99 -3.89
N ASP A 57 23.28 17.65 -5.07
CA ASP A 57 23.70 18.18 -6.37
C ASP A 57 22.74 19.22 -6.96
N GLY A 58 21.58 19.45 -6.34
CA GLY A 58 20.60 20.46 -6.72
C GLY A 58 19.74 20.07 -7.93
N ASP A 59 19.65 18.79 -8.26
CA ASP A 59 18.85 18.30 -9.39
C ASP A 59 17.37 18.08 -9.07
N GLY A 60 16.98 18.31 -7.81
CA GLY A 60 15.60 18.19 -7.32
C GLY A 60 15.24 16.81 -6.81
N TYR A 61 16.19 15.89 -6.74
CA TYR A 61 16.01 14.55 -6.17
C TYR A 61 16.97 14.35 -4.99
N VAL A 62 16.49 13.61 -3.99
CA VAL A 62 17.33 13.30 -2.83
C VAL A 62 18.30 12.19 -3.13
N ASP A 63 19.50 12.32 -2.63
CA ASP A 63 20.58 11.34 -2.74
C ASP A 63 21.19 11.02 -1.38
N LYS A 64 21.87 9.89 -1.30
CA LYS A 64 22.64 9.43 -0.14
C LYS A 64 23.82 8.63 -0.62
N ASP A 65 25.03 8.93 -0.12
CA ASP A 65 26.26 8.27 -0.52
C ASP A 65 26.48 8.28 -2.05
N GLY A 66 26.11 9.39 -2.70
CA GLY A 66 26.22 9.58 -4.15
C GLY A 66 25.22 8.78 -4.97
N LYS A 67 24.18 8.21 -4.34
CA LYS A 67 23.12 7.45 -5.03
C LYS A 67 21.78 8.13 -4.85
N LYS A 68 21.13 8.45 -5.97
CA LYS A 68 19.78 9.01 -6.01
C LYS A 68 18.76 7.99 -5.50
N LEU A 69 17.78 8.46 -4.71
CA LEU A 69 16.64 7.64 -4.30
C LEU A 69 15.70 7.45 -5.49
N ARG A 70 15.85 6.32 -6.16
CA ARG A 70 15.01 5.93 -7.27
C ARG A 70 14.25 4.65 -6.92
N LEU A 71 12.93 4.65 -7.20
CA LEU A 71 12.04 3.54 -6.93
C LEU A 71 11.36 3.08 -8.22
N ASN A 72 11.31 1.78 -8.45
CA ASN A 72 10.54 1.16 -9.52
C ASN A 72 9.13 0.84 -9.01
N PHE A 73 8.13 1.37 -9.70
CA PHE A 73 6.73 1.23 -9.35
C PHE A 73 5.98 0.47 -10.45
N TYR A 74 5.61 -0.77 -10.16
CA TYR A 74 4.90 -1.63 -11.09
C TYR A 74 3.38 -1.45 -11.00
N THR A 75 2.76 -1.27 -12.17
CA THR A 75 1.30 -1.25 -12.35
C THR A 75 0.93 -2.01 -13.63
N TYR A 76 -0.35 -2.26 -13.86
CA TYR A 76 -0.79 -3.12 -14.96
C TYR A 76 -1.88 -2.50 -15.82
N THR A 77 -1.94 -2.95 -17.10
CA THR A 77 -2.76 -2.35 -18.15
C THR A 77 -4.25 -2.65 -18.06
N SER A 78 -4.66 -3.74 -17.38
CA SER A 78 -6.05 -4.22 -17.38
C SER A 78 -7.01 -3.35 -16.54
N ARG A 79 -6.48 -2.38 -15.78
CA ARG A 79 -7.27 -1.46 -14.95
C ARG A 79 -6.76 -0.02 -15.08
N PRO A 80 -7.43 0.83 -15.86
CA PRO A 80 -6.99 2.22 -16.06
C PRO A 80 -6.85 3.04 -14.78
N GLU A 81 -7.68 2.76 -13.77
CA GLU A 81 -7.65 3.46 -12.49
C GLU A 81 -6.33 3.26 -11.72
N VAL A 82 -5.70 2.10 -11.81
CA VAL A 82 -4.42 1.87 -11.10
C VAL A 82 -3.26 2.57 -11.79
N ILE A 83 -3.33 2.76 -13.11
CA ILE A 83 -2.35 3.55 -13.86
C ILE A 83 -2.44 5.02 -13.43
N LEU A 84 -3.64 5.61 -13.44
CA LEU A 84 -3.85 6.99 -13.00
C LEU A 84 -3.37 7.21 -11.56
N TYR A 85 -3.60 6.22 -10.70
CA TYR A 85 -3.13 6.28 -9.31
C TYR A 85 -1.60 6.25 -9.22
N ALA A 86 -0.94 5.41 -10.02
CA ALA A 86 0.52 5.32 -10.05
C ALA A 86 1.16 6.63 -10.56
N GLU A 87 0.60 7.23 -11.60
CA GLU A 87 1.04 8.53 -12.12
C GLU A 87 0.86 9.66 -11.09
N ALA A 88 -0.26 9.68 -10.38
CA ALA A 88 -0.50 10.65 -9.31
C ALA A 88 0.48 10.47 -8.15
N LEU A 89 0.80 9.22 -7.78
CA LEU A 89 1.84 8.92 -6.79
C LEU A 89 3.21 9.39 -7.24
N GLN A 90 3.61 9.16 -8.51
CA GLN A 90 4.87 9.64 -9.06
C GLN A 90 5.00 11.16 -8.88
N VAL A 91 3.92 11.92 -9.16
CA VAL A 91 3.90 13.37 -8.96
C VAL A 91 4.07 13.74 -7.47
N ASP A 92 3.42 13.02 -6.57
CA ASP A 92 3.56 13.28 -5.13
C ASP A 92 4.96 12.95 -4.61
N TYR A 93 5.57 11.85 -5.06
CA TYR A 93 6.93 11.46 -4.68
C TYR A 93 7.96 12.47 -5.20
N LYS A 94 7.77 13.01 -6.40
CA LYS A 94 8.62 14.07 -6.95
C LYS A 94 8.63 15.34 -6.07
N LYS A 95 7.50 15.70 -5.44
CA LYS A 95 7.42 16.86 -4.52
C LYS A 95 8.36 16.74 -3.32
N ILE A 96 8.71 15.53 -2.96
CA ILE A 96 9.62 15.23 -1.83
C ILE A 96 11.00 14.75 -2.28
N GLY A 97 11.29 14.88 -3.58
CA GLY A 97 12.61 14.57 -4.15
C GLY A 97 12.85 13.07 -4.40
N ILE A 98 11.82 12.25 -4.48
CA ILE A 98 11.98 10.83 -4.83
C ILE A 98 11.72 10.63 -6.32
N ASP A 99 12.67 10.00 -7.03
CA ASP A 99 12.52 9.61 -8.42
C ASP A 99 11.74 8.28 -8.50
N VAL A 100 10.53 8.30 -9.07
CA VAL A 100 9.71 7.10 -9.25
C VAL A 100 9.60 6.78 -10.73
N ASN A 101 10.07 5.60 -11.11
CA ASN A 101 9.92 5.05 -12.44
C ASN A 101 8.67 4.16 -12.48
N VAL A 102 7.62 4.58 -13.20
CA VAL A 102 6.38 3.82 -13.33
C VAL A 102 6.49 2.84 -14.49
N GLU A 103 6.42 1.55 -14.17
CA GLU A 103 6.44 0.43 -15.11
C GLU A 103 5.00 -0.08 -15.32
N ILE A 104 4.44 0.20 -16.51
CA ILE A 104 3.09 -0.25 -16.89
C ILE A 104 3.24 -1.54 -17.69
N VAL A 105 2.92 -2.66 -17.07
CA VAL A 105 3.19 -4.00 -17.62
C VAL A 105 1.93 -4.88 -17.63
N ASP A 106 2.05 -6.12 -18.11
CA ASP A 106 0.99 -7.11 -17.93
C ASP A 106 0.87 -7.54 -16.46
N SER A 107 -0.32 -7.89 -16.00
CA SER A 107 -0.56 -8.29 -14.61
C SER A 107 0.28 -9.50 -14.18
N SER A 108 0.58 -10.41 -15.10
CA SER A 108 1.45 -11.58 -14.85
C SER A 108 2.89 -11.17 -14.53
N VAL A 109 3.36 -10.05 -15.10
CA VAL A 109 4.68 -9.49 -14.77
C VAL A 109 4.67 -8.88 -13.37
N VAL A 110 3.59 -8.15 -13.01
CA VAL A 110 3.42 -7.64 -11.63
C VAL A 110 3.46 -8.79 -10.62
N ASP A 111 2.70 -9.85 -10.88
CA ASP A 111 2.68 -11.05 -10.02
C ASP A 111 4.06 -11.69 -9.89
N LYS A 112 4.82 -11.77 -10.98
CA LYS A 112 6.17 -12.32 -10.98
C LYS A 112 7.13 -11.47 -10.13
N VAL A 113 7.22 -10.17 -10.39
CA VAL A 113 8.18 -9.29 -9.70
C VAL A 113 7.82 -9.12 -8.22
N THR A 114 6.53 -9.11 -7.86
CA THR A 114 6.12 -9.04 -6.45
C THR A 114 6.46 -10.32 -5.70
N ARG A 115 6.30 -11.49 -6.31
CA ARG A 115 6.68 -12.78 -5.70
C ARG A 115 8.20 -12.98 -5.60
N SER A 116 8.98 -12.46 -6.55
CA SER A 116 10.45 -12.53 -6.49
C SER A 116 11.07 -11.47 -5.56
N GLY A 117 10.30 -10.45 -5.15
CA GLY A 117 10.81 -9.33 -4.36
C GLY A 117 11.57 -8.29 -5.19
N GLU A 118 11.54 -8.38 -6.51
CA GLU A 118 12.25 -7.48 -7.44
C GLU A 118 11.42 -6.22 -7.74
N TYR A 119 10.93 -5.56 -6.70
CA TYR A 119 10.17 -4.32 -6.82
C TYR A 119 10.38 -3.42 -5.59
N ASP A 120 10.20 -2.12 -5.77
CA ASP A 120 10.17 -1.15 -4.66
C ASP A 120 8.72 -0.81 -4.30
N LEU A 121 7.89 -0.58 -5.31
CA LEU A 121 6.46 -0.30 -5.17
C LEU A 121 5.67 -1.14 -6.19
N ALA A 122 4.53 -1.63 -5.79
CA ALA A 122 3.56 -2.27 -6.69
C ALA A 122 2.15 -1.90 -6.27
N ILE A 123 1.25 -1.78 -7.25
CA ILE A 123 -0.16 -1.58 -6.99
C ILE A 123 -0.95 -2.78 -7.49
N THR A 124 -1.84 -3.28 -6.63
CA THR A 124 -2.77 -4.35 -6.96
C THR A 124 -4.19 -3.96 -6.54
N SER A 125 -5.18 -4.53 -7.21
CA SER A 125 -6.59 -4.37 -6.85
C SER A 125 -7.17 -5.72 -6.48
N VAL A 126 -7.68 -5.83 -5.26
CA VAL A 126 -8.22 -7.10 -4.73
C VAL A 126 -9.61 -6.91 -4.13
N SER A 127 -10.41 -7.96 -4.19
CA SER A 127 -11.70 -8.01 -3.48
C SER A 127 -11.45 -8.41 -2.02
N THR A 128 -11.91 -7.58 -1.09
CA THR A 128 -11.64 -7.76 0.34
C THR A 128 -12.67 -8.61 1.09
N ALA A 129 -13.84 -8.82 0.50
CA ALA A 129 -14.94 -9.56 1.15
C ALA A 129 -15.81 -10.30 0.12
N SER A 130 -15.21 -11.01 -0.83
CA SER A 130 -15.94 -11.76 -1.87
C SER A 130 -16.90 -12.83 -1.31
N THR A 131 -16.63 -13.31 -0.09
CA THR A 131 -17.47 -14.29 0.63
C THR A 131 -18.34 -13.66 1.72
N GLY A 132 -18.40 -12.33 1.80
CA GLY A 132 -19.06 -11.59 2.90
C GLY A 132 -18.18 -11.43 4.15
N SER A 133 -17.08 -12.18 4.28
CA SER A 133 -16.12 -12.06 5.38
C SER A 133 -14.74 -11.62 4.86
N PRO A 134 -14.08 -10.66 5.50
CA PRO A 134 -12.73 -10.21 5.13
C PRO A 134 -11.62 -11.12 5.67
N VAL A 135 -11.92 -12.10 6.52
CA VAL A 135 -10.89 -12.90 7.20
C VAL A 135 -9.97 -13.60 6.21
N TRP A 136 -10.53 -14.18 5.12
CA TRP A 136 -9.73 -14.79 4.06
C TRP A 136 -8.74 -13.79 3.43
N PHE A 137 -9.21 -12.58 3.08
CA PHE A 137 -8.38 -11.53 2.52
C PHE A 137 -7.26 -11.11 3.49
N LEU A 138 -7.62 -10.85 4.75
CA LEU A 138 -6.66 -10.48 5.79
C LEU A 138 -5.59 -11.55 5.98
N LYS A 139 -5.98 -12.82 5.96
CA LYS A 139 -5.04 -13.94 6.08
C LYS A 139 -4.11 -14.03 4.88
N GLN A 140 -4.64 -14.00 3.66
CA GLN A 140 -3.86 -14.18 2.44
C GLN A 140 -2.86 -13.04 2.20
N TYR A 141 -3.25 -11.80 2.44
CA TYR A 141 -2.43 -10.63 2.07
C TYR A 141 -1.59 -10.08 3.23
N TRP A 142 -1.97 -10.37 4.48
CA TRP A 142 -1.34 -9.79 5.65
C TRP A 142 -0.88 -10.82 6.70
N GLY A 143 -1.33 -12.07 6.63
CA GLY A 143 -0.81 -13.15 7.49
C GLY A 143 0.68 -13.38 7.20
N THR A 144 1.46 -13.64 8.25
CA THR A 144 2.90 -13.84 8.12
C THR A 144 3.22 -14.96 7.13
N ASN A 145 4.17 -14.72 6.23
CA ASN A 145 4.68 -15.73 5.31
C ASN A 145 5.91 -16.41 5.93
N ILE A 146 5.70 -17.59 6.49
CA ILE A 146 6.76 -18.43 7.04
C ILE A 146 7.10 -19.49 6.00
N ASP A 147 8.35 -19.51 5.53
CA ASP A 147 8.89 -20.53 4.61
C ASP A 147 8.01 -20.77 3.36
N GLY A 148 7.39 -19.71 2.84
CA GLY A 148 6.54 -19.81 1.66
C GLY A 148 5.12 -20.29 1.92
N SER A 149 4.70 -20.46 3.18
CA SER A 149 3.35 -20.88 3.55
C SER A 149 2.25 -19.90 3.13
N ASN A 150 2.58 -18.62 2.98
CA ASN A 150 1.68 -17.56 2.54
C ASN A 150 2.29 -16.71 1.40
N PRO A 151 2.40 -17.25 0.18
CA PRO A 151 3.07 -16.57 -0.93
C PRO A 151 2.31 -15.36 -1.47
N THR A 152 1.08 -15.13 -1.02
CA THR A 152 0.28 -13.95 -1.40
C THR A 152 0.67 -12.71 -0.60
N ASN A 153 1.23 -12.89 0.61
CA ASN A 153 1.82 -11.79 1.36
C ASN A 153 3.19 -11.44 0.77
N VAL A 154 3.19 -10.65 -0.27
CA VAL A 154 4.39 -10.15 -0.94
C VAL A 154 4.98 -8.90 -0.27
N SER A 155 4.26 -8.29 0.68
CA SER A 155 4.69 -7.08 1.38
C SER A 155 5.78 -7.32 2.43
N GLY A 156 6.01 -8.57 2.83
CA GLY A 156 6.89 -8.91 3.93
C GLY A 156 6.34 -8.55 5.32
N PHE A 157 5.06 -8.17 5.41
CA PHE A 157 4.43 -7.90 6.70
C PHE A 157 4.47 -9.14 7.58
N SER A 158 4.88 -8.97 8.83
CA SER A 158 4.95 -10.04 9.83
C SER A 158 4.66 -9.48 11.21
N ASN A 159 3.65 -10.03 11.87
CA ASN A 159 3.28 -9.63 13.23
C ASN A 159 2.62 -10.81 13.96
N PRO A 160 3.28 -11.43 14.96
CA PRO A 160 2.73 -12.59 15.67
C PRO A 160 1.38 -12.34 16.35
N LYS A 161 1.18 -11.12 16.86
CA LYS A 161 -0.11 -10.79 17.49
C LYS A 161 -1.24 -10.67 16.46
N TYR A 162 -0.93 -10.19 15.25
CA TYR A 162 -1.88 -10.18 14.15
C TYR A 162 -2.26 -11.60 13.73
N ASP A 163 -1.27 -12.49 13.61
CA ASP A 163 -1.51 -13.89 13.24
C ASP A 163 -2.36 -14.65 14.27
N GLU A 164 -2.13 -14.39 15.57
CA GLU A 164 -2.96 -14.91 16.67
C GLU A 164 -4.42 -14.44 16.55
N LEU A 165 -4.64 -13.15 16.28
CA LEU A 165 -5.99 -12.59 16.11
C LEU A 165 -6.68 -13.14 14.86
N LEU A 166 -5.95 -13.35 13.78
CA LEU A 166 -6.48 -14.00 12.57
C LEU A 166 -6.95 -15.43 12.85
N ALA A 167 -6.13 -16.22 13.55
CA ALA A 167 -6.49 -17.58 13.91
C ALA A 167 -7.75 -17.63 14.79
N LEU A 168 -7.88 -16.68 15.72
CA LEU A 168 -9.08 -16.51 16.53
C LEU A 168 -10.29 -16.15 15.67
N ALA A 169 -10.15 -15.19 14.76
CA ALA A 169 -11.23 -14.76 13.86
C ALA A 169 -11.72 -15.89 12.93
N GLU A 170 -10.83 -16.78 12.50
CA GLU A 170 -11.20 -17.97 11.68
C GLU A 170 -12.09 -18.96 12.41
N THR A 171 -11.90 -19.10 13.72
CA THR A 171 -12.64 -20.07 14.55
C THR A 171 -13.87 -19.47 15.26
N THR A 172 -13.97 -18.13 15.28
CA THR A 172 -15.09 -17.45 15.92
C THR A 172 -16.31 -17.40 14.99
N ILE A 173 -17.38 -18.09 15.36
CA ILE A 173 -18.62 -18.18 14.58
C ILE A 173 -19.49 -16.94 14.78
N ASP A 174 -19.54 -16.40 15.98
CA ASP A 174 -20.31 -15.19 16.31
C ASP A 174 -19.68 -13.94 15.67
N ASP A 175 -20.44 -13.29 14.80
CA ASP A 175 -19.95 -12.11 14.08
C ASP A 175 -19.63 -10.95 15.02
N THR A 176 -20.40 -10.73 16.08
CA THR A 176 -20.15 -9.65 17.04
C THR A 176 -18.82 -9.85 17.78
N GLN A 177 -18.53 -11.08 18.15
CA GLN A 177 -17.25 -11.42 18.79
C GLN A 177 -16.08 -11.33 17.81
N ARG A 178 -16.33 -11.64 16.53
CA ARG A 178 -15.31 -11.55 15.48
C ARG A 178 -14.95 -10.10 15.15
N TYR A 179 -15.86 -9.14 15.35
CA TYR A 179 -15.63 -7.71 15.13
C TYR A 179 -14.79 -7.06 16.23
N ASN A 180 -14.74 -7.63 17.43
CA ASN A 180 -14.01 -7.13 18.58
C ASN A 180 -12.59 -7.71 18.68
#